data_3bf9a766c98c236e0ccef4fa68fbdff8
#
_entry.id   3bf9a766c98c236e0ccef4fa68fbdff8
#
_cell.length_a   1.000
_cell.length_b   1.000
_cell.length_c   1.000
_cell.angle_alpha   90.00
_cell.angle_beta   90.00
_cell.angle_gamma   90.00
#
_symmetry.space_group_name_H-M   'P 1'
#
loop_
_entity.id
_entity.type
_entity.pdbx_description
1 polymer ?
#
loop_
_entity_poly.entity_id
_entity_poly.type
_entity_poly.pdbx_seq_one_letter_code
_entity_poly.pdbx_strand_id
1 'polypeptide(L)'
;MKPTNRSKLTVASLLLSTCFLLVPGAQAQGKVIAAKDVEWGYLNPARGDKSPGAADLWGDRTKDTATGMLVRFNKGFESPPHIHNITYRGIVIEGEMHNDDPNAAKMWMPTGSFWTQPAGEDHTTAANDKTNLIYLEIDEGPYLVKPSKEHFDNGERPINVHADNMVWLQKSDLVNIAANGVSVAYLWGETSSVYGTLVKLPKGFKGSIKSNGDEFKAVVIKGSLNYTQNNTPRQIELNAGSYIESSTAAHHSVENANQSETIVYVRTSSKFSVTD
;
A
#
# COMPACT_ATOMS: atom_id res chain seq x y z
N MET A 1 -56.24 -74.33 -27.07
CA MET A 1 -56.07 -73.50 -25.89
C MET A 1 -54.59 -73.30 -25.66
N LYS A 2 -54.05 -72.06 -25.89
CA LYS A 2 -52.64 -71.70 -25.64
C LYS A 2 -52.62 -70.82 -24.40
N PRO A 3 -51.69 -70.98 -23.46
CA PRO A 3 -51.53 -70.05 -22.32
C PRO A 3 -50.70 -68.84 -22.69
N THR A 4 -51.16 -67.70 -22.31
CA THR A 4 -50.51 -66.41 -22.45
C THR A 4 -49.41 -66.22 -21.38
N ASN A 5 -48.23 -65.95 -21.84
CA ASN A 5 -47.07 -65.64 -21.01
C ASN A 5 -47.06 -64.18 -20.65
N ARG A 6 -47.13 -63.80 -19.33
CA ARG A 6 -47.00 -62.47 -18.84
C ARG A 6 -45.61 -62.28 -18.37
N SER A 7 -44.84 -61.52 -19.12
CA SER A 7 -43.50 -61.00 -18.72
C SER A 7 -43.61 -59.89 -17.65
N LYS A 8 -42.99 -60.11 -16.51
CA LYS A 8 -42.81 -59.10 -15.47
C LYS A 8 -41.67 -58.20 -15.83
N LEU A 9 -41.94 -56.87 -16.06
CA LEU A 9 -40.95 -55.83 -16.20
C LEU A 9 -40.50 -55.45 -14.80
N THR A 10 -39.22 -55.66 -14.50
CA THR A 10 -38.54 -55.17 -13.28
C THR A 10 -37.94 -53.81 -13.60
N VAL A 11 -38.50 -52.76 -13.00
CA VAL A 11 -37.94 -51.42 -13.08
C VAL A 11 -36.82 -51.29 -12.04
N ALA A 12 -35.57 -51.23 -12.50
CA ALA A 12 -34.45 -50.92 -11.64
C ALA A 12 -34.31 -49.39 -11.52
N SER A 13 -34.61 -48.86 -10.35
CA SER A 13 -34.40 -47.45 -10.03
C SER A 13 -32.91 -47.22 -9.76
N LEU A 14 -32.22 -46.50 -10.67
CA LEU A 14 -30.86 -46.04 -10.52
C LEU A 14 -30.87 -44.75 -9.66
N LEU A 15 -30.47 -44.84 -8.40
CA LEU A 15 -30.22 -43.68 -7.54
C LEU A 15 -28.88 -43.06 -7.93
N LEU A 16 -28.94 -41.96 -8.70
CA LEU A 16 -27.78 -41.11 -8.93
C LEU A 16 -27.48 -40.33 -7.65
N SER A 17 -26.45 -40.75 -6.92
CA SER A 17 -25.91 -40.03 -5.79
C SER A 17 -25.02 -38.90 -6.33
N THR A 18 -25.53 -37.66 -6.40
CA THR A 18 -24.75 -36.47 -6.72
C THR A 18 -23.88 -36.12 -5.52
N CYS A 19 -22.60 -36.53 -5.55
CA CYS A 19 -21.56 -35.98 -4.67
C CYS A 19 -21.33 -34.53 -5.03
N PHE A 20 -21.86 -33.61 -4.24
CA PHE A 20 -21.39 -32.21 -4.24
C PHE A 20 -19.96 -32.19 -3.70
N LEU A 21 -18.99 -32.15 -4.60
CA LEU A 21 -17.62 -31.75 -4.25
C LEU A 21 -17.69 -30.26 -3.85
N LEU A 22 -17.66 -29.99 -2.54
CA LEU A 22 -17.33 -28.68 -1.99
C LEU A 22 -15.91 -28.36 -2.48
N VAL A 23 -15.80 -27.59 -3.56
CA VAL A 23 -14.55 -26.94 -3.93
C VAL A 23 -14.26 -25.98 -2.78
N PRO A 24 -13.15 -26.14 -2.03
CA PRO A 24 -12.78 -25.15 -1.06
C PRO A 24 -12.59 -23.86 -1.84
N GLY A 25 -13.38 -22.82 -1.53
CA GLY A 25 -13.25 -21.51 -2.14
C GLY A 25 -11.78 -21.09 -2.02
N ALA A 26 -11.18 -20.69 -3.13
CA ALA A 26 -9.82 -20.13 -3.15
C ALA A 26 -9.83 -18.95 -2.16
N GLN A 27 -9.26 -19.17 -0.97
CA GLN A 27 -9.07 -18.08 -0.02
C GLN A 27 -8.13 -17.07 -0.65
N ALA A 28 -8.56 -15.81 -0.65
CA ALA A 28 -7.72 -14.70 -1.06
C ALA A 28 -6.38 -14.76 -0.31
N GLN A 29 -5.33 -15.09 -1.03
CA GLN A 29 -3.98 -15.13 -0.47
C GLN A 29 -3.52 -13.67 -0.36
N GLY A 30 -3.66 -13.11 0.85
CA GLY A 30 -3.07 -11.83 1.17
C GLY A 30 -1.55 -11.98 1.30
N LYS A 31 -0.78 -11.02 0.75
CA LYS A 31 0.67 -10.94 0.93
C LYS A 31 0.97 -10.08 2.15
N VAL A 32 1.90 -10.52 2.99
CA VAL A 32 2.41 -9.75 4.14
C VAL A 32 3.92 -9.77 4.10
N ILE A 33 4.54 -8.59 4.18
CA ILE A 33 6.00 -8.43 4.29
C ILE A 33 6.26 -7.62 5.55
N ALA A 34 6.88 -8.21 6.56
CA ALA A 34 7.35 -7.45 7.71
C ALA A 34 8.58 -6.61 7.31
N ALA A 35 8.74 -5.42 7.88
CA ALA A 35 9.84 -4.51 7.53
C ALA A 35 11.24 -5.15 7.64
N LYS A 36 11.42 -6.07 8.59
CA LYS A 36 12.66 -6.85 8.76
C LYS A 36 12.93 -7.87 7.65
N ASP A 37 11.88 -8.28 6.92
CA ASP A 37 11.94 -9.31 5.88
C ASP A 37 11.97 -8.69 4.47
N VAL A 38 12.11 -7.36 4.38
CA VAL A 38 12.20 -6.63 3.10
C VAL A 38 13.53 -6.92 2.43
N GLU A 39 13.46 -7.30 1.15
CA GLU A 39 14.63 -7.57 0.32
C GLU A 39 15.15 -6.29 -0.32
N TRP A 40 16.31 -5.82 0.13
CA TRP A 40 16.89 -4.56 -0.30
C TRP A 40 17.85 -4.72 -1.48
N GLY A 41 17.69 -3.87 -2.47
CA GLY A 41 18.66 -3.60 -3.54
C GLY A 41 19.02 -2.12 -3.60
N TYR A 42 19.34 -1.63 -4.80
CA TYR A 42 19.64 -0.22 -5.07
C TYR A 42 18.66 0.35 -6.08
N LEU A 43 18.32 1.63 -5.93
CA LEU A 43 17.45 2.34 -6.89
C LEU A 43 18.11 2.36 -8.28
N ASN A 44 19.42 2.57 -8.32
CA ASN A 44 20.25 2.39 -9.52
C ASN A 44 21.35 1.37 -9.23
N PRO A 45 21.18 0.09 -9.63
CA PRO A 45 22.15 -0.96 -9.35
C PRO A 45 23.56 -0.68 -9.90
N ALA A 46 23.67 0.07 -11.01
CA ALA A 46 24.98 0.40 -11.60
C ALA A 46 25.83 1.34 -10.73
N ARG A 47 25.21 2.04 -9.76
CA ARG A 47 25.90 2.94 -8.83
C ARG A 47 26.22 2.26 -7.49
N GLY A 48 25.70 1.06 -7.23
CA GLY A 48 25.90 0.31 -5.99
C GLY A 48 25.53 1.16 -4.77
N ASP A 49 26.37 1.16 -3.74
CA ASP A 49 26.19 1.86 -2.45
C ASP A 49 26.10 3.39 -2.55
N LYS A 50 26.47 3.97 -3.68
CA LYS A 50 26.26 5.40 -3.97
C LYS A 50 24.83 5.74 -4.40
N SER A 51 24.01 4.74 -4.64
CA SER A 51 22.60 4.90 -4.93
C SER A 51 21.77 4.75 -3.64
N PRO A 52 20.62 5.43 -3.52
CA PRO A 52 19.65 5.09 -2.50
C PRO A 52 19.29 3.61 -2.53
N GLY A 53 19.09 3.00 -1.37
CA GLY A 53 18.56 1.64 -1.28
C GLY A 53 17.11 1.63 -1.72
N ALA A 54 16.66 0.58 -2.41
CA ALA A 54 15.27 0.43 -2.84
C ALA A 54 14.80 -1.02 -2.74
N ALA A 55 13.52 -1.21 -2.39
CA ALA A 55 12.89 -2.51 -2.25
C ALA A 55 11.45 -2.45 -2.72
N ASP A 56 11.08 -3.22 -3.73
CA ASP A 56 9.71 -3.30 -4.22
C ASP A 56 8.86 -4.12 -3.23
N LEU A 57 7.80 -3.52 -2.69
CA LEU A 57 6.82 -4.21 -1.88
C LEU A 57 5.79 -4.94 -2.76
N TRP A 58 5.44 -4.32 -3.86
CA TRP A 58 4.56 -4.86 -4.91
C TRP A 58 4.91 -4.23 -6.26
N GLY A 59 4.54 -4.90 -7.36
CA GLY A 59 4.93 -4.49 -8.71
C GLY A 59 6.40 -4.77 -9.01
N ASP A 60 6.94 -4.06 -10.00
CA ASP A 60 8.35 -4.11 -10.43
C ASP A 60 8.70 -2.76 -11.07
N ARG A 61 9.47 -1.94 -10.36
CA ARG A 61 9.84 -0.58 -10.81
C ARG A 61 10.64 -0.52 -12.10
N THR A 62 11.13 -1.66 -12.58
CA THR A 62 11.90 -1.76 -13.84
C THR A 62 11.02 -2.05 -15.05
N LYS A 63 9.75 -2.32 -14.84
CA LYS A 63 8.75 -2.66 -15.85
C LYS A 63 7.66 -1.59 -15.97
N ASP A 64 6.93 -1.65 -17.06
CA ASP A 64 5.73 -0.83 -17.26
C ASP A 64 4.57 -1.44 -16.44
N THR A 65 4.56 -1.12 -15.15
CA THR A 65 3.54 -1.57 -14.20
C THR A 65 3.50 -0.67 -12.97
N ALA A 66 2.32 -0.52 -12.39
CA ALA A 66 2.17 0.13 -11.10
C ALA A 66 3.02 -0.57 -10.04
N THR A 67 3.71 0.21 -9.21
CA THR A 67 4.67 -0.31 -8.23
C THR A 67 4.67 0.54 -6.96
N GLY A 68 4.75 -0.13 -5.82
CA GLY A 68 5.05 0.51 -4.54
C GLY A 68 6.32 -0.04 -3.93
N MET A 69 7.19 0.86 -3.50
CA MET A 69 8.53 0.53 -3.02
C MET A 69 8.91 1.32 -1.78
N LEU A 70 9.83 0.78 -1.01
CA LEU A 70 10.57 1.53 0.00
C LEU A 70 11.85 2.09 -0.62
N VAL A 71 12.18 3.34 -0.27
CA VAL A 71 13.47 3.93 -0.64
C VAL A 71 14.12 4.48 0.62
N ARG A 72 15.39 4.14 0.85
CA ARG A 72 16.18 4.61 1.98
C ARG A 72 17.36 5.45 1.54
N PHE A 73 17.61 6.54 2.28
CA PHE A 73 18.65 7.47 1.98
C PHE A 73 19.64 7.57 3.14
N ASN A 74 20.91 7.72 2.82
CA ASN A 74 21.93 8.03 3.80
C ASN A 74 21.76 9.47 4.31
N LYS A 75 22.24 9.74 5.53
CA LYS A 75 22.28 11.08 6.08
C LYS A 75 23.02 12.04 5.15
N GLY A 76 22.41 13.22 4.91
CA GLY A 76 22.99 14.25 4.06
C GLY A 76 22.96 13.92 2.58
N PHE A 77 22.17 12.91 2.16
CA PHE A 77 21.95 12.69 0.76
C PHE A 77 21.27 13.91 0.13
N GLU A 78 21.77 14.31 -1.02
CA GLU A 78 21.15 15.32 -1.88
C GLU A 78 21.39 14.93 -3.34
N SER A 79 20.32 14.83 -4.12
CA SER A 79 20.44 14.58 -5.55
C SER A 79 20.80 15.85 -6.29
N PRO A 80 21.49 15.77 -7.42
CA PRO A 80 21.47 16.87 -8.39
C PRO A 80 20.03 17.08 -8.89
N PRO A 81 19.70 18.26 -9.45
CA PRO A 81 18.45 18.47 -10.15
C PRO A 81 18.21 17.40 -11.20
N HIS A 82 17.00 16.83 -11.22
CA HIS A 82 16.62 15.75 -12.12
C HIS A 82 15.10 15.67 -12.28
N ILE A 83 14.67 14.90 -13.28
CA ILE A 83 13.27 14.61 -13.53
C ILE A 83 13.02 13.09 -13.47
N HIS A 84 11.75 12.73 -13.33
CA HIS A 84 11.27 11.39 -13.62
C HIS A 84 10.39 11.38 -14.88
N ASN A 85 10.37 10.24 -15.56
CA ASN A 85 9.56 10.05 -16.77
C ASN A 85 8.07 9.86 -16.48
N ILE A 86 7.71 9.59 -15.21
CA ILE A 86 6.37 9.30 -14.72
C ILE A 86 6.13 10.05 -13.42
N THR A 87 4.86 10.34 -13.12
CA THR A 87 4.45 10.91 -11.84
C THR A 87 4.58 9.89 -10.73
N TYR A 88 5.10 10.31 -9.57
CA TYR A 88 5.17 9.47 -8.38
C TYR A 88 4.65 10.20 -7.14
N ARG A 89 4.35 9.39 -6.10
CA ARG A 89 3.93 9.88 -4.79
C ARG A 89 4.87 9.34 -3.74
N GLY A 90 5.18 10.17 -2.74
CA GLY A 90 6.04 9.80 -1.62
C GLY A 90 5.39 10.06 -0.27
N ILE A 91 5.68 9.20 0.69
CA ILE A 91 5.29 9.36 2.10
C ILE A 91 6.52 9.11 2.97
N VAL A 92 6.81 10.03 3.88
CA VAL A 92 7.93 9.86 4.82
C VAL A 92 7.55 8.87 5.90
N ILE A 93 8.37 7.82 6.05
CA ILE A 93 8.23 6.81 7.11
C ILE A 93 9.17 7.13 8.27
N GLU A 94 10.42 7.52 7.98
CA GLU A 94 11.43 7.84 9.00
C GLU A 94 12.33 8.95 8.50
N GLY A 95 12.74 9.83 9.41
CA GLY A 95 13.66 10.92 9.13
C GLY A 95 12.99 12.19 8.62
N GLU A 96 13.76 12.99 7.89
CA GLU A 96 13.33 14.26 7.31
C GLU A 96 13.74 14.33 5.84
N MET A 97 12.76 14.52 4.98
CA MET A 97 12.92 14.57 3.53
C MET A 97 12.57 15.95 2.98
N HIS A 98 13.25 16.33 1.92
CA HIS A 98 12.89 17.45 1.06
C HIS A 98 12.76 16.94 -0.37
N ASN A 99 11.73 17.40 -1.08
CA ASN A 99 11.52 17.09 -2.50
C ASN A 99 10.77 18.24 -3.15
N ASP A 100 11.47 19.10 -3.87
CA ASP A 100 10.89 20.31 -4.46
C ASP A 100 11.77 20.86 -5.59
N ASP A 101 11.30 21.95 -6.24
CA ASP A 101 12.06 22.72 -7.23
C ASP A 101 13.49 22.98 -6.73
N PRO A 102 14.52 22.87 -7.58
CA PRO A 102 15.93 23.05 -7.17
C PRO A 102 16.23 24.41 -6.55
N ASN A 103 15.43 25.43 -6.83
CA ASN A 103 15.59 26.78 -6.30
C ASN A 103 14.67 27.06 -5.09
N ALA A 104 13.80 26.13 -4.72
CA ALA A 104 12.92 26.28 -3.56
C ALA A 104 13.72 26.28 -2.24
N ALA A 105 13.21 27.02 -1.26
CA ALA A 105 13.72 26.91 0.10
C ALA A 105 13.40 25.51 0.64
N LYS A 106 14.38 24.87 1.29
CA LYS A 106 14.21 23.51 1.81
C LYS A 106 13.14 23.47 2.89
N MET A 107 12.05 22.76 2.60
CA MET A 107 11.05 22.35 3.56
C MET A 107 11.35 20.91 3.99
N TRP A 108 11.76 20.72 5.25
CA TRP A 108 12.03 19.41 5.80
C TRP A 108 10.73 18.76 6.26
N MET A 109 10.35 17.69 5.60
CA MET A 109 9.11 16.94 5.80
C MET A 109 9.36 15.73 6.71
N PRO A 110 8.81 15.70 7.94
CA PRO A 110 8.96 14.58 8.88
C PRO A 110 8.02 13.42 8.55
N THR A 111 8.13 12.33 9.33
CA THR A 111 7.25 11.15 9.27
C THR A 111 5.77 11.51 9.16
N GLY A 112 5.07 10.93 8.18
CA GLY A 112 3.65 11.19 7.89
C GLY A 112 3.41 12.31 6.89
N SER A 113 4.45 13.01 6.42
CA SER A 113 4.35 13.97 5.32
C SER A 113 4.17 13.24 3.99
N PHE A 114 3.52 13.92 3.04
CA PHE A 114 3.18 13.40 1.72
C PHE A 114 3.57 14.38 0.62
N TRP A 115 3.98 13.88 -0.54
CA TRP A 115 4.14 14.71 -1.73
C TRP A 115 3.75 13.97 -3.01
N THR A 116 3.48 14.75 -4.05
CA THR A 116 3.41 14.28 -5.44
C THR A 116 4.49 14.96 -6.25
N GLN A 117 5.15 14.20 -7.12
CA GLN A 117 6.15 14.70 -8.06
C GLN A 117 5.68 14.41 -9.47
N PRO A 118 5.26 15.44 -10.24
CA PRO A 118 4.84 15.27 -11.62
C PRO A 118 5.95 14.73 -12.53
N ALA A 119 5.54 13.98 -13.55
CA ALA A 119 6.43 13.59 -14.62
C ALA A 119 7.03 14.82 -15.32
N GLY A 120 8.34 14.80 -15.57
CA GLY A 120 9.04 15.88 -16.27
C GLY A 120 9.36 17.12 -15.43
N GLU A 121 8.82 17.24 -14.23
CA GLU A 121 9.08 18.37 -13.34
C GLU A 121 10.44 18.23 -12.67
N ASP A 122 11.27 19.28 -12.80
CA ASP A 122 12.62 19.32 -12.23
C ASP A 122 12.59 19.47 -10.71
N HIS A 123 13.36 18.66 -10.01
CA HIS A 123 13.39 18.70 -8.55
C HIS A 123 14.71 18.21 -7.97
N THR A 124 14.91 18.53 -6.69
CA THR A 124 15.99 17.99 -5.85
C THR A 124 15.38 17.21 -4.69
N THR A 125 15.85 15.99 -4.48
CA THR A 125 15.52 15.18 -3.29
C THR A 125 16.68 15.24 -2.30
N ALA A 126 16.39 15.58 -1.04
CA ALA A 126 17.40 15.59 0.02
C ALA A 126 16.91 14.93 1.31
N ALA A 127 17.84 14.42 2.11
CA ALA A 127 17.60 13.69 3.35
C ALA A 127 18.50 14.21 4.48
N ASN A 128 17.93 14.53 5.64
CA ASN A 128 18.63 15.27 6.70
C ASN A 128 18.92 14.43 7.96
N ASP A 129 18.11 13.44 8.30
CA ASP A 129 18.29 12.65 9.53
C ASP A 129 19.28 11.47 9.34
N LYS A 130 19.58 10.75 10.45
CA LYS A 130 20.50 9.60 10.44
C LYS A 130 19.96 8.46 9.58
N THR A 131 18.68 8.18 9.70
CA THR A 131 17.91 7.23 8.90
C THR A 131 16.81 7.99 8.20
N ASN A 132 16.64 7.73 6.91
CA ASN A 132 15.62 8.37 6.11
C ASN A 132 15.00 7.30 5.22
N LEU A 133 13.72 7.05 5.44
CA LEU A 133 12.94 6.02 4.77
C LEU A 133 11.64 6.62 4.27
N ILE A 134 11.32 6.33 3.02
CA ILE A 134 10.06 6.71 2.39
C ILE A 134 9.37 5.48 1.80
N TYR A 135 8.06 5.54 1.72
CA TYR A 135 7.27 4.78 0.76
C TYR A 135 7.08 5.63 -0.49
N LEU A 136 7.32 5.04 -1.66
CA LEU A 136 7.15 5.66 -2.96
C LEU A 136 6.28 4.78 -3.84
N GLU A 137 5.32 5.36 -4.56
CA GLU A 137 4.52 4.62 -5.52
C GLU A 137 4.33 5.34 -6.85
N ILE A 138 4.16 4.52 -7.89
CA ILE A 138 3.91 4.89 -9.27
C ILE A 138 2.72 4.10 -9.80
N ASP A 139 1.97 4.68 -10.75
CA ASP A 139 0.83 4.00 -11.40
C ASP A 139 1.21 3.30 -12.70
N GLU A 140 2.37 3.63 -13.24
CA GLU A 140 2.96 3.05 -14.46
C GLU A 140 4.48 3.01 -14.34
N GLY A 141 5.20 2.47 -15.32
CA GLY A 141 6.66 2.39 -15.27
C GLY A 141 7.31 2.38 -16.65
N PRO A 142 8.60 2.07 -16.73
CA PRO A 142 9.55 1.91 -15.62
C PRO A 142 9.86 3.22 -14.91
N TYR A 143 10.29 3.17 -13.64
CA TYR A 143 10.73 4.34 -12.87
C TYR A 143 12.15 4.75 -13.27
N LEU A 144 12.26 5.83 -14.03
CA LEU A 144 13.54 6.32 -14.54
C LEU A 144 13.88 7.70 -13.98
N VAL A 145 15.14 7.87 -13.60
CA VAL A 145 15.74 9.17 -13.28
C VAL A 145 16.42 9.69 -14.53
N LYS A 146 16.07 10.91 -14.96
CA LYS A 146 16.59 11.55 -16.17
C LYS A 146 17.23 12.91 -15.85
N PRO A 147 18.16 13.38 -16.70
CA PRO A 147 18.75 14.70 -16.51
C PRO A 147 17.72 15.83 -16.59
N SER A 148 17.88 16.86 -15.76
CA SER A 148 17.09 18.11 -15.73
C SER A 148 16.85 18.74 -17.12
N LYS A 149 17.83 18.66 -18.02
CA LYS A 149 17.70 19.17 -19.41
C LYS A 149 16.59 18.49 -20.24
N GLU A 150 16.08 17.37 -19.80
CA GLU A 150 14.99 16.62 -20.45
C GLU A 150 13.63 16.97 -19.83
N HIS A 151 13.55 18.06 -19.05
CA HIS A 151 12.31 18.50 -18.41
C HIS A 151 11.17 18.75 -19.43
N PHE A 152 9.97 18.51 -18.99
CA PHE A 152 8.72 18.80 -19.72
C PHE A 152 7.58 19.05 -18.76
N ASP A 153 6.57 19.80 -19.18
CA ASP A 153 5.35 20.04 -18.40
C ASP A 153 4.26 19.04 -18.84
N ASN A 154 3.82 18.16 -17.92
CA ASN A 154 2.73 17.22 -18.15
C ASN A 154 1.34 17.78 -17.76
N GLY A 155 1.29 19.05 -17.31
CA GLY A 155 0.07 19.71 -16.84
C GLY A 155 -0.24 19.52 -15.36
N GLU A 156 0.44 18.62 -14.67
CA GLU A 156 0.33 18.45 -13.20
C GLU A 156 1.18 19.48 -12.46
N ARG A 157 0.96 19.58 -11.15
CA ARG A 157 1.78 20.44 -10.27
C ARG A 157 2.20 19.66 -9.04
N PRO A 158 3.42 19.88 -8.53
CA PRO A 158 3.89 19.23 -7.32
C PRO A 158 3.06 19.68 -6.11
N ILE A 159 2.82 18.76 -5.19
CA ILE A 159 2.12 19.01 -3.94
C ILE A 159 3.01 18.50 -2.83
N ASN A 160 3.31 19.36 -1.86
CA ASN A 160 4.03 19.02 -0.64
C ASN A 160 3.15 19.29 0.58
N VAL A 161 2.83 18.26 1.35
CA VAL A 161 2.02 18.35 2.57
C VAL A 161 2.86 17.95 3.77
N HIS A 162 3.26 18.92 4.57
CA HIS A 162 3.92 18.66 5.85
C HIS A 162 2.97 17.92 6.80
N ALA A 163 3.48 17.00 7.60
CA ALA A 163 2.67 16.18 8.52
C ALA A 163 1.76 17.02 9.45
N ASP A 164 2.22 18.20 9.90
CA ASP A 164 1.43 19.11 10.76
C ASP A 164 0.27 19.77 10.02
N ASN A 165 0.30 19.81 8.69
CA ASN A 165 -0.76 20.36 7.85
C ASN A 165 -1.72 19.27 7.34
N MET A 166 -1.54 18.01 7.75
CA MET A 166 -2.41 16.92 7.35
C MET A 166 -3.80 17.08 7.95
N VAL A 167 -4.84 17.06 7.11
CA VAL A 167 -6.24 17.19 7.55
C VAL A 167 -6.79 15.82 7.93
N TRP A 168 -7.08 15.64 9.21
CA TRP A 168 -7.59 14.40 9.77
C TRP A 168 -9.10 14.46 10.00
N LEU A 169 -9.84 13.52 9.42
CA LEU A 169 -11.30 13.44 9.46
C LEU A 169 -11.72 12.23 10.30
N GLN A 170 -12.69 12.41 11.18
CA GLN A 170 -13.33 11.34 11.97
C GLN A 170 -14.56 10.74 11.25
N LYS A 171 -14.99 11.36 10.16
CA LYS A 171 -16.05 10.89 9.27
C LYS A 171 -15.59 11.08 7.82
N SER A 172 -15.86 10.12 6.98
CA SER A 172 -15.45 10.14 5.58
C SER A 172 -16.44 9.36 4.73
N ASP A 173 -16.68 9.83 3.51
CA ASP A 173 -17.47 9.09 2.52
C ASP A 173 -16.66 7.97 1.84
N LEU A 174 -15.32 8.01 1.97
CA LEU A 174 -14.38 7.04 1.40
C LEU A 174 -14.12 5.85 2.30
N VAL A 175 -14.16 6.10 3.61
CA VAL A 175 -13.86 5.10 4.65
C VAL A 175 -15.02 5.07 5.64
N ASN A 176 -15.58 3.89 5.85
CA ASN A 176 -16.55 3.69 6.91
C ASN A 176 -15.82 3.53 8.25
N ILE A 177 -15.80 4.60 9.05
CA ILE A 177 -15.16 4.61 10.37
C ILE A 177 -16.24 4.29 11.41
N ALA A 178 -16.23 3.07 11.93
CA ALA A 178 -17.12 2.60 12.99
C ALA A 178 -16.40 2.41 14.33
N ALA A 179 -15.10 2.70 14.37
CA ALA A 179 -14.24 2.60 15.56
C ALA A 179 -13.97 3.97 16.18
N ASN A 180 -13.92 4.02 17.52
CA ASN A 180 -13.67 5.24 18.24
C ASN A 180 -12.21 5.71 18.12
N GLY A 181 -12.00 7.02 17.98
CA GLY A 181 -10.69 7.66 17.95
C GLY A 181 -9.91 7.42 16.64
N VAL A 182 -10.43 6.66 15.70
CA VAL A 182 -9.85 6.51 14.37
C VAL A 182 -10.11 7.77 13.56
N SER A 183 -9.12 8.19 12.79
CA SER A 183 -9.24 9.28 11.82
C SER A 183 -8.53 8.93 10.52
N VAL A 184 -8.93 9.58 9.43
CA VAL A 184 -8.37 9.36 8.11
C VAL A 184 -7.98 10.68 7.46
N ALA A 185 -6.96 10.65 6.62
CA ALA A 185 -6.59 11.76 5.77
C ALA A 185 -6.57 11.29 4.32
N TYR A 186 -7.33 11.94 3.47
CA TYR A 186 -7.32 11.70 2.04
C TYR A 186 -6.07 12.33 1.42
N LEU A 187 -5.40 11.60 0.55
CA LEU A 187 -4.18 12.05 -0.09
C LEU A 187 -4.35 12.32 -1.59
N TRP A 188 -4.91 11.37 -2.33
CA TRP A 188 -5.01 11.43 -3.78
C TRP A 188 -6.02 10.42 -4.35
N GLY A 189 -6.37 10.58 -5.63
CA GLY A 189 -7.21 9.66 -6.40
C GLY A 189 -8.68 10.06 -6.43
N GLU A 190 -9.53 9.16 -6.89
CA GLU A 190 -10.98 9.35 -7.02
C GLU A 190 -11.74 8.13 -6.49
N THR A 191 -12.94 8.35 -6.00
CA THR A 191 -13.80 7.29 -5.42
C THR A 191 -14.23 6.23 -6.44
N SER A 192 -14.18 6.56 -7.72
CA SER A 192 -14.52 5.68 -8.84
C SER A 192 -13.32 4.90 -9.39
N SER A 193 -12.13 5.14 -8.84
CA SER A 193 -10.88 4.56 -9.26
C SER A 193 -10.06 4.12 -8.05
N VAL A 194 -8.74 4.11 -8.17
CA VAL A 194 -7.82 3.85 -7.05
C VAL A 194 -7.54 5.15 -6.32
N TYR A 195 -7.47 5.10 -5.00
CA TYR A 195 -7.15 6.25 -4.15
C TYR A 195 -6.25 5.87 -2.97
N GLY A 196 -5.55 6.89 -2.45
CA GLY A 196 -4.65 6.79 -1.32
C GLY A 196 -5.15 7.55 -0.09
N THR A 197 -5.09 6.91 1.07
CA THR A 197 -5.57 7.45 2.35
C THR A 197 -4.62 7.09 3.47
N LEU A 198 -4.35 8.00 4.41
CA LEU A 198 -3.77 7.65 5.69
C LEU A 198 -4.88 7.31 6.69
N VAL A 199 -4.67 6.25 7.46
CA VAL A 199 -5.51 5.83 8.58
C VAL A 199 -4.70 5.97 9.86
N LYS A 200 -5.21 6.74 10.81
CA LYS A 200 -4.63 6.92 12.13
C LYS A 200 -5.40 6.08 13.14
N LEU A 201 -4.72 5.10 13.70
CA LEU A 201 -5.24 4.20 14.72
C LEU A 201 -4.77 4.67 16.10
N PRO A 202 -5.67 4.96 17.04
CA PRO A 202 -5.30 5.47 18.35
C PRO A 202 -4.52 4.43 19.17
N LYS A 203 -3.86 4.88 20.23
CA LYS A 203 -3.26 4.00 21.23
C LYS A 203 -4.29 2.99 21.73
N GLY A 204 -3.87 1.72 21.79
CA GLY A 204 -4.72 0.63 22.27
C GLY A 204 -5.85 0.20 21.35
N PHE A 205 -5.88 0.71 20.10
CA PHE A 205 -6.83 0.25 19.10
C PHE A 205 -6.70 -1.25 18.90
N LYS A 206 -7.84 -1.94 18.90
CA LYS A 206 -7.95 -3.36 18.57
C LYS A 206 -9.20 -3.59 17.75
N GLY A 207 -9.01 -4.00 16.51
CA GLY A 207 -10.12 -4.12 15.59
C GLY A 207 -9.70 -4.63 14.22
N SER A 208 -10.40 -4.22 13.18
CA SER A 208 -10.11 -4.67 11.82
C SER A 208 -10.24 -3.56 10.78
N ILE A 209 -9.38 -3.64 9.77
CA ILE A 209 -9.54 -2.93 8.49
C ILE A 209 -10.13 -3.92 7.51
N LYS A 210 -11.32 -3.61 6.95
CA LYS A 210 -12.06 -4.50 6.05
C LYS A 210 -12.05 -3.92 4.65
N SER A 211 -11.46 -4.65 3.72
CA SER A 211 -11.47 -4.35 2.29
C SER A 211 -12.66 -5.04 1.63
N ASN A 212 -13.32 -4.37 0.70
CA ASN A 212 -14.42 -4.93 -0.12
C ASN A 212 -14.06 -5.01 -1.61
N GLY A 213 -12.85 -4.62 -2.00
CA GLY A 213 -12.42 -4.49 -3.38
C GLY A 213 -11.38 -5.48 -3.83
N ASP A 214 -11.07 -5.40 -5.10
CA ASP A 214 -10.10 -6.25 -5.78
C ASP A 214 -8.66 -5.78 -5.57
N GLU A 215 -8.48 -4.59 -5.05
CA GLU A 215 -7.19 -4.01 -4.72
C GLU A 215 -7.23 -3.39 -3.33
N PHE A 216 -6.42 -3.94 -2.45
CA PHE A 216 -6.12 -3.37 -1.14
C PHE A 216 -4.65 -3.55 -0.84
N LYS A 217 -3.93 -2.45 -0.65
CA LYS A 217 -2.52 -2.43 -0.27
C LYS A 217 -2.36 -1.46 0.90
N ALA A 218 -1.64 -1.89 1.92
CA ALA A 218 -1.40 -1.06 3.08
C ALA A 218 0.07 -1.09 3.50
N VAL A 219 0.58 0.06 3.95
CA VAL A 219 1.96 0.22 4.45
C VAL A 219 1.90 0.87 5.82
N VAL A 220 2.59 0.32 6.80
CA VAL A 220 2.75 0.96 8.11
C VAL A 220 3.70 2.14 7.95
N ILE A 221 3.22 3.36 8.19
CA ILE A 221 3.99 4.60 8.03
C ILE A 221 4.64 5.03 9.35
N LYS A 222 3.92 4.88 10.48
CA LYS A 222 4.40 5.27 11.81
C LYS A 222 3.94 4.27 12.85
N GLY A 223 4.82 3.91 13.78
CA GLY A 223 4.52 2.96 14.85
C GLY A 223 4.61 1.51 14.39
N SER A 224 3.83 0.65 15.02
CA SER A 224 3.74 -0.77 14.68
C SER A 224 2.33 -1.31 14.91
N LEU A 225 2.03 -2.45 14.30
CA LEU A 225 0.79 -3.19 14.47
C LEU A 225 1.09 -4.64 14.81
N ASN A 226 0.31 -5.21 15.71
CA ASN A 226 0.13 -6.64 15.81
C ASN A 226 -0.94 -7.04 14.78
N TYR A 227 -0.54 -7.76 13.76
CA TYR A 227 -1.39 -8.20 12.65
C TYR A 227 -1.70 -9.69 12.77
N THR A 228 -2.96 -10.04 12.57
CA THR A 228 -3.40 -11.43 12.47
C THR A 228 -4.06 -11.64 11.11
N GLN A 229 -3.48 -12.54 10.33
CA GLN A 229 -4.06 -12.93 9.05
C GLN A 229 -5.25 -13.87 9.28
N ASN A 230 -6.33 -13.71 8.49
CA ASN A 230 -7.49 -14.60 8.56
C ASN A 230 -7.08 -16.08 8.58
N ASN A 231 -7.65 -16.83 9.55
CA ASN A 231 -7.47 -18.28 9.72
C ASN A 231 -6.09 -18.77 10.22
N THR A 232 -5.18 -17.89 10.60
CA THR A 232 -3.97 -18.33 11.29
C THR A 232 -3.95 -17.77 12.72
N PRO A 233 -3.65 -18.58 13.74
CA PRO A 233 -3.52 -18.08 15.11
C PRO A 233 -2.23 -17.27 15.31
N ARG A 234 -1.42 -17.12 14.28
CA ARG A 234 -0.12 -16.46 14.35
C ARG A 234 -0.27 -14.95 14.22
N GLN A 235 0.08 -14.25 15.27
CA GLN A 235 0.25 -12.80 15.26
C GLN A 235 1.63 -12.44 14.71
N ILE A 236 1.69 -11.43 13.84
CA ILE A 236 2.91 -10.90 13.24
C ILE A 236 3.04 -9.44 13.66
N GLU A 237 4.19 -9.05 14.18
CA GLU A 237 4.49 -7.64 14.42
C GLU A 237 4.92 -6.97 13.11
N LEU A 238 4.21 -5.92 12.73
CA LEU A 238 4.43 -5.12 11.55
C LEU A 238 4.88 -3.71 11.94
N ASN A 239 6.16 -3.48 11.90
CA ASN A 239 6.77 -2.17 12.15
C ASN A 239 6.64 -1.25 10.93
N ALA A 240 6.96 0.05 11.10
CA ALA A 240 7.01 1.02 10.00
C ALA A 240 7.83 0.47 8.82
N GLY A 241 7.30 0.60 7.60
CA GLY A 241 7.80 -0.03 6.38
C GLY A 241 7.25 -1.42 6.07
N SER A 242 6.45 -2.02 6.97
CA SER A 242 5.77 -3.30 6.68
C SER A 242 4.60 -3.11 5.72
N TYR A 243 4.31 -4.16 4.96
CA TYR A 243 3.31 -4.19 3.89
C TYR A 243 2.28 -5.30 4.08
N ILE A 244 1.04 -4.99 3.71
CA ILE A 244 -0.10 -5.91 3.68
C ILE A 244 -0.83 -5.74 2.34
N GLU A 245 -1.27 -6.85 1.73
CA GLU A 245 -2.04 -6.85 0.50
C GLU A 245 -3.17 -7.87 0.56
N SER A 246 -4.30 -7.55 -0.10
CA SER A 246 -5.34 -8.50 -0.48
C SER A 246 -5.93 -8.13 -1.84
N SER A 247 -6.23 -9.14 -2.65
CA SER A 247 -6.79 -9.01 -4.00
C SER A 247 -8.28 -9.32 -4.08
N THR A 248 -8.92 -9.50 -2.93
CA THR A 248 -10.36 -9.72 -2.79
C THR A 248 -10.83 -9.15 -1.47
N ALA A 249 -12.13 -9.18 -1.19
CA ALA A 249 -12.67 -8.82 0.11
C ALA A 249 -11.95 -9.57 1.25
N ALA A 250 -11.43 -8.82 2.20
CA ALA A 250 -10.61 -9.36 3.29
C ALA A 250 -10.82 -8.61 4.60
N HIS A 251 -10.53 -9.31 5.70
CA HIS A 251 -10.50 -8.75 7.05
C HIS A 251 -9.07 -8.78 7.56
N HIS A 252 -8.50 -7.62 7.78
CA HIS A 252 -7.18 -7.43 8.35
C HIS A 252 -7.31 -7.10 9.82
N SER A 253 -7.17 -8.10 10.70
CA SER A 253 -7.21 -7.89 12.16
C SER A 253 -5.93 -7.22 12.61
N VAL A 254 -6.04 -6.04 13.24
CA VAL A 254 -4.91 -5.22 13.66
C VAL A 254 -5.09 -4.73 15.09
N GLU A 255 -3.97 -4.67 15.82
CA GLU A 255 -3.92 -4.12 17.17
C GLU A 255 -2.75 -3.15 17.28
N ASN A 256 -3.03 -1.92 17.71
CA ASN A 256 -2.00 -0.94 18.08
C ASN A 256 -1.65 -1.10 19.56
N ALA A 257 -0.64 -1.88 19.86
CA ALA A 257 -0.13 -2.06 21.23
C ALA A 257 0.84 -0.95 21.69
N ASN A 258 1.12 0.05 20.84
CA ASN A 258 2.03 1.15 21.16
C ASN A 258 1.42 2.12 22.17
N GLN A 259 2.29 2.93 22.79
CA GLN A 259 1.88 4.01 23.69
C GLN A 259 1.44 5.29 22.94
N SER A 260 1.53 5.29 21.62
CA SER A 260 1.14 6.36 20.72
C SER A 260 0.26 5.85 19.58
N GLU A 261 -0.21 6.75 18.73
CA GLU A 261 -0.92 6.41 17.50
C GLU A 261 -0.05 5.64 16.52
N THR A 262 -0.67 4.80 15.71
CA THR A 262 -0.06 4.17 14.53
C THR A 262 -0.72 4.74 13.27
N ILE A 263 0.08 5.05 12.25
CA ILE A 263 -0.41 5.55 10.96
C ILE A 263 -0.15 4.48 9.90
N VAL A 264 -1.20 4.15 9.15
CA VAL A 264 -1.16 3.19 8.04
C VAL A 264 -1.60 3.90 6.77
N TYR A 265 -0.81 3.81 5.71
CA TYR A 265 -1.23 4.17 4.37
C TYR A 265 -2.06 3.04 3.77
N VAL A 266 -3.17 3.37 3.11
CA VAL A 266 -4.04 2.44 2.40
C VAL A 266 -4.23 2.94 0.98
N ARG A 267 -3.87 2.10 -0.01
CA ARG A 267 -4.23 2.21 -1.43
C ARG A 267 -5.32 1.19 -1.72
N THR A 268 -6.42 1.62 -2.31
CA THR A 268 -7.55 0.72 -2.61
C THR A 268 -8.38 1.24 -3.78
N SER A 269 -9.05 0.31 -4.47
CA SER A 269 -10.01 0.59 -5.55
C SER A 269 -11.46 0.66 -5.07
N SER A 270 -11.71 0.46 -3.77
CA SER A 270 -13.07 0.45 -3.22
C SER A 270 -13.11 1.01 -1.80
N LYS A 271 -14.32 1.38 -1.35
CA LYS A 271 -14.53 1.78 0.05
C LYS A 271 -14.12 0.65 0.98
N PHE A 272 -13.41 1.00 2.03
CA PHE A 272 -13.06 0.10 3.12
C PHE A 272 -13.67 0.57 4.45
N SER A 273 -13.62 -0.27 5.47
CA SER A 273 -14.10 0.08 6.79
C SER A 273 -13.07 -0.19 7.87
N VAL A 274 -13.11 0.63 8.94
CA VAL A 274 -12.32 0.41 10.17
C VAL A 274 -13.31 0.24 11.32
N THR A 275 -13.26 -0.89 11.98
CA THR A 275 -14.19 -1.29 13.05
C THR A 275 -13.42 -1.78 14.27
N ASP A 276 -13.98 -1.60 15.48
CA ASP A 276 -13.52 -2.24 16.72
C ASP A 276 -13.78 -3.75 16.70
#